data_0ab1857943cfa31211708b49add64582
#
_entry.id   0ab1857943cfa31211708b49add64582
#
_cell.length_a   1.000
_cell.length_b   1.000
_cell.length_c   1.000
_cell.angle_alpha   90.00
_cell.angle_beta   90.00
_cell.angle_gamma   90.00
#
_symmetry.space_group_name_H-M   'P 1'
#
loop_
_entity.id
_entity.type
_entity.pdbx_description
1 polymer ?
#
loop_
_entity_poly.entity_id
_entity_poly.type
_entity_poly.pdbx_seq_one_letter_code
_entity_poly.pdbx_strand_id
1 'polypeptide(L)'
;MATNWSSPPTRPPLIETLVSGVDRYNPSNVSILEDYLYHQIRSEEYDCLANLAILKLYQFNPDLYNPDVVINILIKALTSSPFPDFNLCISLLDERPAPPPSDEPDPLPQLLPLLTQLHALLHQCRFPAFWALYRSDAVENLRDNYTIECVGFEDAVREVAVRAVKAAFTSIGSERLGTYLDLSGDDLKAYVEKLGWTLNADTGVVSVPPNPDNQIESTVVQENIELSQLTKVIAHAAQTSLPVVPAV
;
A
#
# COMPACT_ATOMS: atom_id res chain seq x y z
N MET A 1 -13.78 -10.39 -0.42
CA MET A 1 -13.67 -10.20 -1.89
C MET A 1 -12.32 -9.59 -2.16
N ALA A 2 -11.51 -10.16 -3.03
CA ALA A 2 -10.26 -9.51 -3.44
C ALA A 2 -10.65 -8.18 -4.11
N THR A 3 -10.35 -7.08 -3.48
CA THR A 3 -10.47 -5.76 -4.10
C THR A 3 -9.58 -5.79 -5.34
N ASN A 4 -10.18 -5.55 -6.49
CA ASN A 4 -9.43 -5.48 -7.74
C ASN A 4 -8.60 -4.19 -7.69
N TRP A 5 -7.40 -4.27 -7.13
CA TRP A 5 -6.49 -3.13 -6.97
C TRP A 5 -6.16 -2.44 -8.30
N SER A 6 -6.32 -3.17 -9.41
CA SER A 6 -6.06 -2.68 -10.75
C SER A 6 -7.20 -1.82 -11.32
N SER A 7 -8.41 -1.90 -10.78
CA SER A 7 -9.58 -1.17 -11.27
C SER A 7 -10.55 -0.92 -10.12
N PRO A 8 -10.44 0.20 -9.39
CA PRO A 8 -11.38 0.53 -8.34
C PRO A 8 -12.79 0.72 -8.94
N PRO A 9 -13.84 0.29 -8.23
CA PRO A 9 -15.22 0.35 -8.73
C PRO A 9 -15.71 1.79 -8.92
N THR A 10 -15.05 2.74 -8.31
CA THR A 10 -15.36 4.18 -8.38
C THR A 10 -14.70 4.89 -9.56
N ARG A 11 -13.85 4.20 -10.33
CA ARG A 11 -13.15 4.79 -11.47
C ARG A 11 -14.16 5.28 -12.52
N PRO A 12 -14.11 6.59 -12.93
CA PRO A 12 -14.96 7.11 -13.98
C PRO A 12 -14.74 6.39 -15.33
N PRO A 13 -15.79 6.18 -16.16
CA PRO A 13 -15.65 5.50 -17.46
C PRO A 13 -14.64 6.16 -18.41
N LEU A 14 -14.50 7.50 -18.35
CA LEU A 14 -13.50 8.23 -19.12
C LEU A 14 -12.09 7.80 -18.71
N ILE A 15 -11.81 7.78 -17.43
CA ILE A 15 -10.50 7.36 -16.89
C ILE A 15 -10.23 5.90 -17.21
N GLU A 16 -11.24 5.02 -17.10
CA GLU A 16 -11.12 3.60 -17.50
C GLU A 16 -10.69 3.47 -18.95
N THR A 17 -11.31 4.23 -19.87
CA THR A 17 -10.96 4.22 -21.29
C THR A 17 -9.52 4.69 -21.53
N LEU A 18 -9.09 5.76 -20.84
CA LEU A 18 -7.73 6.30 -20.94
C LEU A 18 -6.68 5.32 -20.40
N VAL A 19 -6.92 4.73 -19.24
CA VAL A 19 -5.94 3.87 -18.56
C VAL A 19 -5.83 2.50 -19.22
N SER A 20 -6.92 1.92 -19.72
CA SER A 20 -6.93 0.61 -20.37
C SER A 20 -6.46 0.64 -21.82
N GLY A 21 -6.60 1.79 -22.50
CA GLY A 21 -6.29 1.96 -23.92
C GLY A 21 -4.86 2.41 -24.20
N VAL A 22 -4.60 2.66 -25.48
CA VAL A 22 -3.34 3.28 -25.97
C VAL A 22 -3.26 4.77 -25.62
N ASP A 23 -4.38 5.38 -25.34
CA ASP A 23 -4.52 6.80 -24.98
C ASP A 23 -3.81 7.18 -23.67
N ARG A 24 -3.47 6.18 -22.83
CA ARG A 24 -2.65 6.38 -21.63
C ARG A 24 -1.24 6.91 -21.93
N TYR A 25 -0.78 6.81 -23.17
CA TYR A 25 0.52 7.33 -23.62
C TYR A 25 0.41 8.67 -24.34
N ASN A 26 -0.80 9.19 -24.52
CA ASN A 26 -1.03 10.47 -25.19
C ASN A 26 -0.80 11.65 -24.22
N PRO A 27 0.21 12.49 -24.44
CA PRO A 27 0.53 13.60 -23.55
C PRO A 27 -0.60 14.62 -23.40
N SER A 28 -1.52 14.73 -24.36
CA SER A 28 -2.68 15.62 -24.27
C SER A 28 -3.68 15.21 -23.17
N ASN A 29 -3.57 13.98 -22.65
CA ASN A 29 -4.45 13.47 -21.60
C ASN A 29 -3.89 13.67 -20.17
N VAL A 30 -2.69 14.24 -20.03
CA VAL A 30 -2.05 14.45 -18.72
C VAL A 30 -2.96 15.24 -17.79
N SER A 31 -3.50 16.37 -18.23
CA SER A 31 -4.36 17.22 -17.41
C SER A 31 -5.62 16.51 -16.90
N ILE A 32 -6.21 15.62 -17.73
CA ILE A 32 -7.38 14.84 -17.33
C ILE A 32 -7.05 13.85 -16.21
N LEU A 33 -5.88 13.22 -16.29
CA LEU A 33 -5.41 12.28 -15.27
C LEU A 33 -4.98 13.00 -13.98
N GLU A 34 -4.37 14.18 -14.09
CA GLU A 34 -4.02 15.04 -12.96
C GLU A 34 -5.28 15.53 -12.23
N ASP A 35 -6.30 15.99 -12.96
CA ASP A 35 -7.60 16.37 -12.39
C ASP A 35 -8.25 15.20 -11.64
N TYR A 36 -8.12 13.98 -12.17
CA TYR A 36 -8.58 12.77 -11.47
C TYR A 36 -7.77 12.47 -10.22
N LEU A 37 -6.44 12.69 -10.22
CA LEU A 37 -5.63 12.60 -9.00
C LEU A 37 -6.08 13.61 -7.95
N TYR A 38 -6.34 14.86 -8.33
CA TYR A 38 -6.87 15.87 -7.40
C TYR A 38 -8.25 15.50 -6.86
N HIS A 39 -9.07 14.79 -7.64
CA HIS A 39 -10.30 14.19 -7.11
C HIS A 39 -9.99 13.11 -6.06
N GLN A 40 -9.02 12.20 -6.31
CA GLN A 40 -8.60 11.19 -5.34
C GLN A 40 -8.05 11.80 -4.04
N ILE A 41 -7.37 12.96 -4.11
CA ILE A 41 -6.82 13.66 -2.94
C ILE A 41 -7.95 14.22 -2.06
N ARG A 42 -9.00 14.77 -2.68
CA ARG A 42 -10.15 15.36 -1.99
C ARG A 42 -11.22 14.35 -1.58
N SER A 43 -11.07 13.12 -2.00
CA SER A 43 -11.90 11.97 -1.62
C SER A 43 -11.01 10.88 -1.01
N GLU A 44 -11.62 9.91 -0.34
CA GLU A 44 -10.90 8.76 0.21
C GLU A 44 -10.57 7.69 -0.85
N GLU A 45 -10.74 8.03 -2.14
CA GLU A 45 -10.51 7.13 -3.26
C GLU A 45 -9.02 6.97 -3.59
N TYR A 46 -8.67 5.84 -4.18
CA TYR A 46 -7.30 5.54 -4.62
C TYR A 46 -7.31 4.70 -5.90
N ASP A 47 -6.54 5.10 -6.88
CA ASP A 47 -6.39 4.39 -8.15
C ASP A 47 -4.91 4.31 -8.57
N CYS A 48 -4.30 3.19 -8.25
CA CYS A 48 -2.88 2.94 -8.54
C CYS A 48 -2.57 3.04 -10.04
N LEU A 49 -3.39 2.42 -10.91
CA LEU A 49 -3.09 2.38 -12.35
C LEU A 49 -3.19 3.76 -13.01
N ALA A 50 -4.16 4.58 -12.61
CA ALA A 50 -4.27 5.94 -13.10
C ALA A 50 -3.05 6.78 -12.67
N ASN A 51 -2.63 6.63 -11.42
CA ASN A 51 -1.46 7.31 -10.88
C ASN A 51 -0.16 6.87 -11.56
N LEU A 52 0.02 5.56 -11.82
CA LEU A 52 1.15 5.04 -12.59
C LEU A 52 1.13 5.53 -14.05
N ALA A 53 -0.04 5.72 -14.66
CA ALA A 53 -0.15 6.28 -16.01
C ALA A 53 0.36 7.73 -16.07
N ILE A 54 0.09 8.56 -15.06
CA ILE A 54 0.65 9.92 -14.95
C ILE A 54 2.18 9.86 -14.89
N LEU A 55 2.73 9.04 -13.98
CA LEU A 55 4.19 8.90 -13.85
C LEU A 55 4.85 8.40 -15.14
N LYS A 56 4.18 7.50 -15.88
CA LYS A 56 4.65 7.02 -17.17
C LYS A 56 4.62 8.09 -18.25
N LEU A 57 3.59 8.94 -18.25
CA LEU A 57 3.53 10.11 -19.14
C LEU A 57 4.65 11.09 -18.85
N TYR A 58 4.97 11.36 -17.60
CA TYR A 58 6.11 12.22 -17.22
C TYR A 58 7.47 11.61 -17.61
N GLN A 59 7.60 10.28 -17.55
CA GLN A 59 8.80 9.59 -18.00
C GLN A 59 9.07 9.82 -19.49
N PHE A 60 8.03 9.81 -20.33
CA PHE A 60 8.15 10.02 -21.78
C PHE A 60 8.12 11.49 -22.19
N ASN A 61 7.60 12.38 -21.35
CA ASN A 61 7.42 13.79 -21.62
C ASN A 61 7.93 14.64 -20.44
N PRO A 62 9.24 14.80 -20.28
CA PRO A 62 9.82 15.52 -19.14
C PRO A 62 9.35 16.98 -19.00
N ASP A 63 8.95 17.61 -20.11
CA ASP A 63 8.44 18.98 -20.14
C ASP A 63 7.08 19.14 -19.43
N LEU A 64 6.34 18.03 -19.23
CA LEU A 64 5.06 18.02 -18.54
C LEU A 64 5.19 17.71 -17.04
N TYR A 65 6.40 17.46 -16.59
CA TYR A 65 6.66 17.05 -15.21
C TYR A 65 6.20 18.09 -14.20
N ASN A 66 5.40 17.61 -13.20
CA ASN A 66 4.95 18.41 -12.08
C ASN A 66 5.32 17.68 -10.76
N PRO A 67 6.25 18.27 -9.97
CA PRO A 67 6.70 17.65 -8.72
C PRO A 67 5.61 17.49 -7.67
N ASP A 68 4.66 18.43 -7.58
CA ASP A 68 3.57 18.37 -6.60
C ASP A 68 2.62 17.21 -6.90
N VAL A 69 2.35 16.96 -8.18
CA VAL A 69 1.56 15.80 -8.62
C VAL A 69 2.26 14.50 -8.21
N VAL A 70 3.58 14.41 -8.40
CA VAL A 70 4.36 13.23 -8.01
C VAL A 70 4.34 13.01 -6.50
N ILE A 71 4.52 14.06 -5.70
CA ILE A 71 4.46 13.97 -4.24
C ILE A 71 3.08 13.47 -3.81
N ASN A 72 2.02 13.99 -4.38
CA ASN A 72 0.65 13.58 -4.10
C ASN A 72 0.38 12.11 -4.46
N ILE A 73 0.89 11.64 -5.60
CA ILE A 73 0.83 10.23 -5.98
C ILE A 73 1.53 9.36 -4.92
N LEU A 74 2.72 9.75 -4.48
CA LEU A 74 3.47 9.01 -3.47
C LEU A 74 2.77 8.98 -2.11
N ILE A 75 2.15 10.09 -1.69
CA ILE A 75 1.34 10.16 -0.46
C ILE A 75 0.16 9.20 -0.53
N LYS A 76 -0.58 9.20 -1.64
CA LYS A 76 -1.69 8.25 -1.83
C LYS A 76 -1.18 6.80 -1.84
N ALA A 77 -0.03 6.52 -2.45
CA ALA A 77 0.55 5.20 -2.47
C ALA A 77 1.04 4.68 -1.10
N LEU A 78 1.38 5.56 -0.14
CA LEU A 78 1.69 5.17 1.24
C LEU A 78 0.55 4.40 1.91
N THR A 79 -0.70 4.78 1.63
CA THR A 79 -1.90 4.21 2.27
C THR A 79 -2.29 2.86 1.70
N SER A 80 -1.68 2.43 0.59
CA SER A 80 -1.93 1.12 -0.04
C SER A 80 -1.20 -0.04 0.62
N SER A 81 -0.25 0.22 1.55
CA SER A 81 0.50 -0.84 2.23
C SER A 81 -0.43 -1.98 2.73
N PRO A 82 -0.08 -3.27 2.53
CA PRO A 82 1.23 -3.82 2.16
C PRO A 82 1.44 -4.00 0.63
N PHE A 83 0.57 -3.47 -0.23
CA PHE A 83 0.72 -3.60 -1.66
C PHE A 83 1.97 -2.86 -2.18
N PRO A 84 2.55 -3.27 -3.33
CA PRO A 84 3.82 -2.75 -3.82
C PRO A 84 3.74 -1.38 -4.51
N ASP A 85 2.59 -0.70 -4.44
CA ASP A 85 2.26 0.49 -5.22
C ASP A 85 3.29 1.62 -5.07
N PHE A 86 3.73 1.89 -3.84
CA PHE A 86 4.76 2.88 -3.58
C PHE A 86 6.08 2.53 -4.30
N ASN A 87 6.49 1.26 -4.25
CA ASN A 87 7.71 0.81 -4.92
C ASN A 87 7.57 0.86 -6.45
N LEU A 88 6.37 0.60 -6.99
CA LEU A 88 6.10 0.77 -8.43
C LEU A 88 6.24 2.23 -8.85
N CYS A 89 5.72 3.17 -8.06
CA CYS A 89 5.87 4.60 -8.30
C CYS A 89 7.35 5.01 -8.30
N ILE A 90 8.12 4.59 -7.27
CA ILE A 90 9.56 4.89 -7.19
C ILE A 90 10.32 4.33 -8.39
N SER A 91 10.04 3.09 -8.81
CA SER A 91 10.71 2.49 -9.98
C SER A 91 10.50 3.29 -11.26
N LEU A 92 9.31 3.87 -11.46
CA LEU A 92 9.05 4.74 -12.61
C LEU A 92 9.76 6.09 -12.49
N LEU A 93 9.95 6.60 -11.29
CA LEU A 93 10.66 7.86 -11.06
C LEU A 93 12.16 7.71 -11.25
N ASP A 94 12.76 6.59 -10.86
CA ASP A 94 14.21 6.32 -11.01
C ASP A 94 14.61 6.21 -12.49
N GLU A 95 13.71 5.77 -13.36
CA GLU A 95 13.92 5.66 -14.80
C GLU A 95 13.63 6.97 -15.55
N ARG A 96 13.22 8.02 -14.87
CA ARG A 96 12.86 9.29 -15.45
C ARG A 96 14.10 10.07 -15.94
N PRO A 97 14.08 10.68 -17.16
CA PRO A 97 15.07 11.67 -17.52
C PRO A 97 14.98 12.91 -16.61
N ALA A 98 16.08 13.60 -16.42
CA ALA A 98 16.07 14.83 -15.64
C ALA A 98 15.07 15.83 -16.23
N PRO A 99 14.22 16.47 -15.41
CA PRO A 99 13.32 17.51 -15.90
C PRO A 99 14.13 18.70 -16.41
N PRO A 100 13.54 19.51 -17.32
CA PRO A 100 14.17 20.74 -17.76
C PRO A 100 14.43 21.68 -16.58
N PRO A 101 15.44 22.53 -16.65
CA PRO A 101 15.68 23.55 -15.62
C PRO A 101 14.43 24.42 -15.45
N SER A 102 13.95 24.55 -14.22
CA SER A 102 12.87 25.46 -13.86
C SER A 102 13.38 26.53 -12.90
N ASP A 103 12.74 27.69 -12.92
CA ASP A 103 13.02 28.79 -11.99
C ASP A 103 12.56 28.46 -10.55
N GLU A 104 11.62 27.53 -10.40
CA GLU A 104 11.12 27.07 -9.11
C GLU A 104 11.88 25.82 -8.65
N PRO A 105 12.28 25.76 -7.37
CA PRO A 105 12.98 24.60 -6.84
C PRO A 105 12.05 23.38 -6.76
N ASP A 106 12.48 22.25 -7.32
CA ASP A 106 11.76 20.96 -7.19
C ASP A 106 11.78 20.50 -5.71
N PRO A 107 10.66 20.38 -5.02
CA PRO A 107 10.59 19.93 -3.64
C PRO A 107 10.80 18.41 -3.49
N LEU A 108 10.62 17.63 -4.57
CA LEU A 108 10.67 16.17 -4.52
C LEU A 108 11.99 15.61 -3.98
N PRO A 109 13.19 16.08 -4.37
CA PRO A 109 14.45 15.56 -3.85
C PRO A 109 14.59 15.67 -2.32
N GLN A 110 13.95 16.66 -1.71
CA GLN A 110 13.98 16.86 -0.26
C GLN A 110 12.94 15.97 0.45
N LEU A 111 11.77 15.77 -0.16
CA LEU A 111 10.66 15.02 0.44
C LEU A 111 10.73 13.51 0.17
N LEU A 112 11.38 13.09 -0.91
CA LEU A 112 11.46 11.68 -1.30
C LEU A 112 12.12 10.78 -0.24
N PRO A 113 13.24 11.16 0.41
CA PRO A 113 13.82 10.37 1.49
C PRO A 113 12.87 10.19 2.67
N LEU A 114 12.11 11.25 3.03
CA LEU A 114 11.13 11.21 4.11
C LEU A 114 9.95 10.30 3.77
N LEU A 115 9.40 10.41 2.55
CA LEU A 115 8.34 9.54 2.05
C LEU A 115 8.78 8.08 2.02
N THR A 116 10.01 7.81 1.58
CA THR A 116 10.59 6.46 1.57
C THR A 116 10.75 5.91 2.99
N GLN A 117 11.16 6.74 3.94
CA GLN A 117 11.28 6.33 5.35
C GLN A 117 9.90 6.05 5.96
N LEU A 118 8.90 6.90 5.71
CA LEU A 118 7.53 6.69 6.16
C LEU A 118 6.96 5.38 5.56
N HIS A 119 7.17 5.14 4.26
CA HIS A 119 6.78 3.89 3.61
C HIS A 119 7.43 2.67 4.27
N ALA A 120 8.74 2.72 4.52
CA ALA A 120 9.46 1.62 5.15
C ALA A 120 8.91 1.28 6.55
N LEU A 121 8.52 2.31 7.33
CA LEU A 121 7.94 2.11 8.65
C LEU A 121 6.54 1.47 8.58
N LEU A 122 5.70 1.88 7.63
CA LEU A 122 4.40 1.26 7.38
C LEU A 122 4.54 -0.18 6.90
N HIS A 123 5.42 -0.43 5.94
CA HIS A 123 5.64 -1.76 5.36
C HIS A 123 6.19 -2.76 6.40
N GLN A 124 6.99 -2.27 7.37
CA GLN A 124 7.52 -3.05 8.49
C GLN A 124 6.56 -3.15 9.67
N CYS A 125 5.33 -2.62 9.58
CA CYS A 125 4.36 -2.54 10.66
C CYS A 125 4.88 -1.83 11.92
N ARG A 126 5.82 -0.88 11.78
CA ARG A 126 6.39 -0.08 12.86
C ARG A 126 5.57 1.19 13.10
N PHE A 127 4.27 1.02 13.32
CA PHE A 127 3.30 2.11 13.43
C PHE A 127 3.65 3.18 14.48
N PRO A 128 4.10 2.85 15.71
CA PRO A 128 4.48 3.89 16.66
C PRO A 128 5.65 4.76 16.17
N ALA A 129 6.61 4.16 15.44
CA ALA A 129 7.73 4.91 14.89
C ALA A 129 7.28 5.76 13.68
N PHE A 130 6.30 5.28 12.90
CA PHE A 130 5.68 6.07 11.83
C PHE A 130 5.04 7.34 12.40
N TRP A 131 4.19 7.21 13.43
CA TRP A 131 3.52 8.37 14.04
C TRP A 131 4.51 9.33 14.68
N ALA A 132 5.53 8.80 15.37
CA ALA A 132 6.58 9.63 15.97
C ALA A 132 7.33 10.46 14.91
N LEU A 133 7.66 9.85 13.76
CA LEU A 133 8.28 10.57 12.64
C LEU A 133 7.29 11.54 12.00
N TYR A 134 6.06 11.12 11.72
CA TYR A 134 5.04 11.94 11.07
C TYR A 134 4.68 13.20 11.86
N ARG A 135 4.70 13.12 13.21
CA ARG A 135 4.46 14.26 14.11
C ARG A 135 5.69 15.13 14.37
N SER A 136 6.86 14.72 13.91
CA SER A 136 8.10 15.47 14.11
C SER A 136 8.21 16.69 13.16
N ASP A 137 9.05 17.64 13.55
CA ASP A 137 9.34 18.85 12.76
C ASP A 137 10.01 18.49 11.42
N ALA A 138 10.69 17.34 11.33
CA ALA A 138 11.33 16.88 10.10
C ALA A 138 10.35 16.66 8.94
N VAL A 139 9.07 16.38 9.25
CA VAL A 139 8.00 16.11 8.28
C VAL A 139 7.00 17.27 8.19
N GLU A 140 7.24 18.38 8.87
CA GLU A 140 6.34 19.54 8.91
C GLU A 140 5.97 20.02 7.51
N ASN A 141 6.97 20.22 6.65
CA ASN A 141 6.73 20.65 5.26
C ASN A 141 5.82 19.69 4.48
N LEU A 142 6.03 18.36 4.61
CA LEU A 142 5.18 17.37 3.97
C LEU A 142 3.77 17.38 4.55
N ARG A 143 3.66 17.52 5.89
CA ARG A 143 2.36 17.52 6.57
C ARG A 143 1.53 18.73 6.21
N ASP A 144 2.10 19.92 6.29
CA ASP A 144 1.37 21.18 6.22
C ASP A 144 1.06 21.61 4.78
N ASN A 145 1.86 21.17 3.80
CA ASN A 145 1.66 21.54 2.40
C ASN A 145 1.00 20.44 1.55
N TYR A 146 1.06 19.16 1.97
CA TYR A 146 0.56 18.06 1.13
C TYR A 146 -0.42 17.15 1.84
N THR A 147 -0.05 16.58 3.01
CA THR A 147 -0.95 15.59 3.63
C THR A 147 -2.20 16.23 4.23
N ILE A 148 -2.17 17.51 4.57
CA ILE A 148 -3.34 18.26 5.04
C ILE A 148 -4.42 18.38 3.95
N GLU A 149 -4.02 18.46 2.69
CA GLU A 149 -4.94 18.49 1.56
C GLU A 149 -5.51 17.11 1.20
N CYS A 150 -4.79 16.04 1.60
CA CYS A 150 -5.20 14.67 1.35
C CYS A 150 -6.24 14.23 2.38
N VAL A 151 -7.52 14.36 1.99
CA VAL A 151 -8.65 14.01 2.86
C VAL A 151 -8.54 12.57 3.35
N GLY A 152 -8.68 12.38 4.67
CA GLY A 152 -8.66 11.07 5.30
C GLY A 152 -7.28 10.39 5.34
N PHE A 153 -6.16 11.11 5.10
CA PHE A 153 -4.82 10.49 5.09
C PHE A 153 -4.50 9.75 6.38
N GLU A 154 -4.69 10.37 7.54
CA GLU A 154 -4.41 9.73 8.82
C GLU A 154 -5.31 8.50 9.07
N ASP A 155 -6.58 8.60 8.68
CA ASP A 155 -7.51 7.48 8.82
C ASP A 155 -7.14 6.32 7.88
N ALA A 156 -6.70 6.62 6.66
CA ALA A 156 -6.18 5.61 5.75
C ALA A 156 -4.91 4.91 6.29
N VAL A 157 -4.02 5.65 6.96
CA VAL A 157 -2.87 5.06 7.68
C VAL A 157 -3.33 4.19 8.85
N ARG A 158 -4.34 4.64 9.62
CA ARG A 158 -4.96 3.82 10.68
C ARG A 158 -5.54 2.53 10.12
N GLU A 159 -6.17 2.57 8.95
CA GLU A 159 -6.67 1.37 8.27
C GLU A 159 -5.56 0.39 7.87
N VAL A 160 -4.38 0.89 7.49
CA VAL A 160 -3.20 0.02 7.27
C VAL A 160 -2.84 -0.71 8.56
N ALA A 161 -2.79 -0.01 9.69
CA ALA A 161 -2.51 -0.61 10.99
C ALA A 161 -3.61 -1.60 11.42
N VAL A 162 -4.87 -1.25 11.26
CA VAL A 162 -6.03 -2.13 11.54
C VAL A 162 -5.95 -3.40 10.70
N ARG A 163 -5.62 -3.31 9.43
CA ARG A 163 -5.47 -4.46 8.53
C ARG A 163 -4.39 -5.42 9.02
N ALA A 164 -3.23 -4.89 9.44
CA ALA A 164 -2.16 -5.69 10.01
C ALA A 164 -2.55 -6.34 11.34
N VAL A 165 -3.21 -5.59 12.24
CA VAL A 165 -3.70 -6.11 13.52
C VAL A 165 -4.76 -7.20 13.30
N LYS A 166 -5.70 -6.97 12.40
CA LYS A 166 -6.77 -7.91 12.07
C LYS A 166 -6.24 -9.24 11.54
N ALA A 167 -5.16 -9.20 10.77
CA ALA A 167 -4.53 -10.41 10.23
C ALA A 167 -3.69 -11.17 11.27
N ALA A 168 -3.06 -10.45 12.22
CA ALA A 168 -2.05 -11.03 13.10
C ALA A 168 -2.54 -11.36 14.53
N PHE A 169 -3.63 -10.74 14.98
CA PHE A 169 -4.07 -10.83 16.37
C PHE A 169 -5.53 -11.29 16.51
N THR A 170 -5.79 -12.14 17.50
CA THR A 170 -7.15 -12.44 18.00
C THR A 170 -7.52 -11.53 19.18
N SER A 171 -6.51 -11.02 19.90
CA SER A 171 -6.67 -10.04 20.96
C SER A 171 -5.44 -9.17 21.10
N ILE A 172 -5.59 -7.91 21.49
CA ILE A 172 -4.50 -6.93 21.63
C ILE A 172 -4.80 -6.02 22.83
N GLY A 173 -3.77 -5.63 23.58
CA GLY A 173 -3.92 -4.65 24.66
C GLY A 173 -4.32 -3.28 24.10
N SER A 174 -5.28 -2.59 24.75
CA SER A 174 -5.78 -1.29 24.30
C SER A 174 -4.70 -0.22 24.23
N GLU A 175 -3.74 -0.23 25.19
CA GLU A 175 -2.61 0.70 25.18
C GLU A 175 -1.74 0.50 23.91
N ARG A 176 -1.42 -0.76 23.56
CA ARG A 176 -0.66 -1.07 22.36
C ARG A 176 -1.43 -0.70 21.10
N LEU A 177 -2.72 -1.01 21.04
CA LEU A 177 -3.56 -0.61 19.91
C LEU A 177 -3.60 0.91 19.76
N GLY A 178 -3.71 1.63 20.87
CA GLY A 178 -3.66 3.10 20.90
C GLY A 178 -2.38 3.65 20.27
N THR A 179 -1.22 3.06 20.62
CA THR A 179 0.07 3.48 20.02
C THR A 179 0.17 3.14 18.53
N TYR A 180 -0.52 2.09 18.06
CA TYR A 180 -0.53 1.73 16.63
C TYR A 180 -1.41 2.68 15.81
N LEU A 181 -2.52 3.16 16.41
CA LEU A 181 -3.49 4.02 15.74
C LEU A 181 -3.26 5.52 15.99
N ASP A 182 -2.34 5.88 16.87
CA ASP A 182 -2.17 7.27 17.38
C ASP A 182 -3.49 7.80 17.94
N LEU A 183 -4.16 6.97 18.76
CA LEU A 183 -5.42 7.28 19.41
C LEU A 183 -5.34 6.95 20.93
N SER A 184 -6.03 7.73 21.75
CA SER A 184 -6.06 7.53 23.19
C SER A 184 -7.46 7.78 23.78
N GLY A 185 -7.69 7.24 24.97
CA GLY A 185 -8.90 7.52 25.73
C GLY A 185 -10.20 7.17 25.02
N ASP A 186 -11.09 8.15 24.92
CA ASP A 186 -12.43 7.94 24.35
C ASP A 186 -12.42 7.85 22.82
N ASP A 187 -11.46 8.50 22.15
CA ASP A 187 -11.29 8.39 20.69
C ASP A 187 -10.93 6.97 20.29
N LEU A 188 -10.05 6.30 21.05
CA LEU A 188 -9.74 4.89 20.81
C LEU A 188 -10.96 4.00 21.02
N LYS A 189 -11.77 4.25 22.07
CA LYS A 189 -12.99 3.47 22.31
C LYS A 189 -13.98 3.62 21.16
N ALA A 190 -14.26 4.85 20.74
CA ALA A 190 -15.16 5.14 19.62
C ALA A 190 -14.67 4.48 18.32
N TYR A 191 -13.35 4.48 18.08
CA TYR A 191 -12.77 3.84 16.92
C TYR A 191 -12.88 2.31 16.96
N VAL A 192 -12.63 1.69 18.12
CA VAL A 192 -12.80 0.24 18.36
C VAL A 192 -14.25 -0.19 18.14
N GLU A 193 -15.22 0.60 18.62
CA GLU A 193 -16.65 0.36 18.40
C GLU A 193 -17.03 0.49 16.91
N LYS A 194 -16.48 1.51 16.20
CA LYS A 194 -16.67 1.67 14.75
C LYS A 194 -16.18 0.44 13.95
N LEU A 195 -15.10 -0.21 14.42
CA LEU A 195 -14.57 -1.43 13.81
C LEU A 195 -15.40 -2.70 14.15
N GLY A 196 -16.37 -2.60 15.06
CA GLY A 196 -17.11 -3.76 15.57
C GLY A 196 -16.27 -4.67 16.47
N TRP A 197 -15.17 -4.16 17.06
CA TRP A 197 -14.35 -4.88 18.00
C TRP A 197 -14.85 -4.66 19.44
N THR A 198 -14.49 -5.56 20.34
CA THR A 198 -14.95 -5.50 21.75
C THR A 198 -13.80 -5.11 22.66
N LEU A 199 -13.96 -4.02 23.41
CA LEU A 199 -13.02 -3.60 24.46
C LEU A 199 -13.55 -4.09 25.82
N ASN A 200 -12.75 -4.91 26.50
CA ASN A 200 -13.00 -5.25 27.90
C ASN A 200 -12.38 -4.19 28.80
N ALA A 201 -13.21 -3.40 29.48
CA ALA A 201 -12.78 -2.30 30.32
C ALA A 201 -11.98 -2.75 31.56
N ASP A 202 -12.26 -3.95 32.10
CA ASP A 202 -11.60 -4.45 33.31
C ASP A 202 -10.19 -4.94 33.05
N THR A 203 -9.96 -5.55 31.87
CA THR A 203 -8.67 -6.13 31.50
C THR A 203 -7.85 -5.24 30.57
N GLY A 204 -8.47 -4.23 29.97
CA GLY A 204 -7.84 -3.37 28.97
C GLY A 204 -7.49 -4.11 27.67
N VAL A 205 -8.19 -5.22 27.36
CA VAL A 205 -7.94 -6.03 26.16
C VAL A 205 -9.02 -5.80 25.14
N VAL A 206 -8.61 -5.56 23.90
CA VAL A 206 -9.48 -5.48 22.72
C VAL A 206 -9.49 -6.85 22.03
N SER A 207 -10.68 -7.40 21.82
CA SER A 207 -10.88 -8.64 21.06
C SER A 207 -11.15 -8.34 19.60
N VAL A 208 -10.36 -8.96 18.73
CA VAL A 208 -10.51 -8.87 17.28
C VAL A 208 -11.44 -10.01 16.80
N PRO A 209 -12.49 -9.72 16.03
CA PRO A 209 -13.37 -10.76 15.52
C PRO A 209 -12.63 -11.80 14.69
N PRO A 210 -13.07 -13.08 14.74
CA PRO A 210 -12.51 -14.13 13.90
C PRO A 210 -12.63 -13.79 12.41
N ASN A 211 -11.56 -14.00 11.68
CA ASN A 211 -11.50 -13.80 10.24
C ASN A 211 -10.55 -14.85 9.63
N PRO A 212 -10.55 -15.06 8.28
CA PRO A 212 -9.73 -16.10 7.66
C PRO A 212 -8.24 -15.97 7.92
N ASP A 213 -7.74 -14.74 8.17
CA ASP A 213 -6.33 -14.47 8.34
C ASP A 213 -5.85 -14.73 9.78
N ASN A 214 -6.72 -14.59 10.79
CA ASN A 214 -6.40 -14.79 12.21
C ASN A 214 -6.91 -16.12 12.80
N GLN A 215 -7.54 -16.97 11.99
CA GLN A 215 -7.95 -18.32 12.35
C GLN A 215 -7.04 -19.32 11.67
N ILE A 216 -6.26 -20.05 12.47
CA ILE A 216 -5.40 -21.11 11.95
C ILE A 216 -6.25 -22.39 11.89
N GLU A 217 -6.73 -22.71 10.69
CA GLU A 217 -7.29 -24.03 10.42
C GLU A 217 -6.23 -24.94 9.83
N SER A 218 -6.11 -26.16 10.38
CA SER A 218 -5.22 -27.15 9.79
C SER A 218 -5.81 -27.63 8.47
N THR A 219 -5.27 -27.19 7.36
CA THR A 219 -5.59 -27.75 6.04
C THR A 219 -4.82 -29.05 5.84
N VAL A 220 -5.53 -30.17 5.85
CA VAL A 220 -4.96 -31.43 5.37
C VAL A 220 -4.90 -31.34 3.86
N VAL A 221 -3.70 -31.24 3.32
CA VAL A 221 -3.47 -31.34 1.87
C VAL A 221 -3.80 -32.76 1.44
N GLN A 222 -4.93 -32.96 0.80
CA GLN A 222 -5.24 -34.21 0.13
C GLN A 222 -4.60 -34.18 -1.25
N GLU A 223 -3.47 -34.86 -1.40
CA GLU A 223 -2.86 -35.06 -2.70
C GLU A 223 -3.66 -36.11 -3.48
N ASN A 224 -4.30 -35.70 -4.56
CA ASN A 224 -4.88 -36.60 -5.54
C ASN A 224 -3.84 -36.82 -6.65
N ILE A 225 -3.12 -37.93 -6.59
CA ILE A 225 -2.19 -38.33 -7.63
C ILE A 225 -2.96 -39.11 -8.70
N GLU A 226 -3.11 -38.50 -9.87
CA GLU A 226 -3.69 -39.16 -11.04
C GLU A 226 -2.70 -40.15 -11.66
N LEU A 227 -3.24 -41.25 -12.26
CA LEU A 227 -2.42 -42.28 -12.90
C LEU A 227 -1.47 -41.71 -13.98
N SER A 228 -1.87 -40.66 -14.65
CA SER A 228 -1.07 -39.90 -15.62
C SER A 228 0.16 -39.19 -15.02
N GLN A 229 0.10 -38.87 -13.74
CA GLN A 229 1.17 -38.21 -12.99
C GLN A 229 2.16 -39.23 -12.40
N LEU A 230 1.70 -40.47 -12.15
CA LEU A 230 2.49 -41.54 -11.56
C LEU A 230 3.72 -41.88 -12.42
N THR A 231 3.57 -41.91 -13.72
CA THR A 231 4.66 -42.15 -14.67
C THR A 231 5.76 -41.07 -14.59
N LYS A 232 5.39 -39.82 -14.39
CA LYS A 232 6.34 -38.70 -14.19
C LYS A 232 7.06 -38.80 -12.85
N VAL A 233 6.34 -39.14 -11.79
CA VAL A 233 6.92 -39.33 -10.44
C VAL A 233 7.92 -40.48 -10.45
N ILE A 234 7.59 -41.63 -11.07
CA ILE A 234 8.50 -42.79 -11.18
C ILE A 234 9.71 -42.43 -12.03
N ALA A 235 9.54 -41.75 -13.14
CA ALA A 235 10.66 -41.33 -13.99
C ALA A 235 11.62 -40.38 -13.25
N HIS A 236 11.08 -39.47 -12.45
CA HIS A 236 11.88 -38.55 -11.64
C HIS A 236 12.62 -39.29 -10.48
N ALA A 237 11.94 -40.19 -9.78
CA ALA A 237 12.54 -41.02 -8.76
C ALA A 237 13.68 -41.94 -9.29
N ALA A 238 13.52 -42.45 -10.50
CA ALA A 238 14.56 -43.25 -11.16
C ALA A 238 15.82 -42.43 -11.53
N GLN A 239 15.65 -41.14 -11.82
CA GLN A 239 16.75 -40.20 -12.11
C GLN A 239 17.48 -39.72 -10.82
N THR A 240 16.80 -39.73 -9.69
CA THR A 240 17.30 -39.26 -8.40
C THR A 240 17.77 -40.40 -7.49
N SER A 241 17.89 -41.65 -8.01
CA SER A 241 18.45 -42.77 -7.24
C SER A 241 19.90 -42.44 -6.83
N LEU A 242 20.09 -42.20 -5.52
CA LEU A 242 21.38 -41.94 -4.90
C LEU A 242 22.36 -43.08 -5.22
N PRO A 243 23.62 -42.77 -5.47
CA PRO A 243 24.63 -43.82 -5.68
C PRO A 243 24.71 -44.70 -4.41
N VAL A 244 24.52 -46.00 -4.58
CA VAL A 244 24.67 -46.98 -3.52
C VAL A 244 26.12 -46.89 -3.06
N VAL A 245 26.33 -46.43 -1.81
CA VAL A 245 27.66 -46.51 -1.16
C VAL A 245 27.95 -47.97 -0.91
N PRO A 246 29.02 -48.58 -1.49
CA PRO A 246 29.35 -49.94 -1.19
C PRO A 246 29.74 -50.06 0.28
N ALA A 247 29.13 -51.01 1.00
CA ALA A 247 29.50 -51.35 2.35
C ALA A 247 30.94 -51.91 2.36
N VAL A 248 31.79 -51.30 3.21
CA VAL A 248 33.15 -51.77 3.54
C VAL A 248 33.05 -52.84 4.59
#